data_29cb875fe304656d1115979325d3c334
#
_entry.id   29cb875fe304656d1115979325d3c334
#
_cell.length_a   1.000
_cell.length_b   1.000
_cell.length_c   1.000
_cell.angle_alpha   90.00
_cell.angle_beta   90.00
_cell.angle_gamma   90.00
#
_symmetry.space_group_name_H-M   'P 1'
#
loop_
_entity.id
_entity.type
_entity.pdbx_description
1 polymer ?
#
loop_
_entity_poly.entity_id
_entity_poly.type
_entity_poly.pdbx_seq_one_letter_code
_entity_poly.pdbx_strand_id
1 'polypeptide(L)'
;GARATVARLHSEDGKLVDRDRHTLDAPEGERAGAVLAAFVTQYYAERELPDAVVCSDHPDDPDVEAWLDGEGVAPRAPGAGREATLVDLALKNARRRDRRDDEGRALADALSLDCARVERVEGFDVSHAGGKAAVGSDVTFVDGDPEKAAYRRKKLDDENDDYANMRALVRWRADRAVAGRDDRPDPDLLLIDGGEGQLGAARDALAAAGWDVPVVALAKEEELVVTPTGVYDWPEDAPHLHLLQRVRDEAHRFAVQYHQTLRDDVSTVLDDVPGIGPETRKRLLRRFGSVENVRAASREELETVEGVGEATARTLVERL
;
A
#
# COMPACT_ATOMS: atom_id res chain seq x y z
N GLY A 1 12.84 13.99 -22.77
CA GLY A 1 12.65 15.40 -22.44
C GLY A 1 12.25 15.56 -20.99
N ALA A 2 12.47 16.72 -20.40
CA ALA A 2 11.97 17.02 -19.07
C ALA A 2 10.43 17.05 -19.08
N ARG A 3 9.82 16.76 -17.96
CA ARG A 3 8.36 16.70 -17.81
C ARG A 3 7.92 17.60 -16.67
N ALA A 4 6.72 18.13 -16.77
CA ALA A 4 6.08 18.86 -15.71
C ALA A 4 4.76 18.17 -15.34
N THR A 5 4.48 18.07 -14.05
CA THR A 5 3.24 17.48 -13.55
C THR A 5 2.28 18.57 -13.06
N VAL A 6 1.07 18.56 -13.59
CA VAL A 6 -0.02 19.42 -13.14
C VAL A 6 -1.07 18.57 -12.43
N ALA A 7 -1.39 18.92 -11.19
CA ALA A 7 -2.50 18.33 -10.46
C ALA A 7 -3.71 19.25 -10.53
N ARG A 8 -4.84 18.75 -11.07
CA ARG A 8 -6.13 19.45 -11.12
C ARG A 8 -7.03 18.94 -10.00
N LEU A 9 -7.62 19.86 -9.27
CA LEU A 9 -8.67 19.60 -8.30
C LEU A 9 -9.95 20.31 -8.77
N HIS A 10 -11.05 19.60 -8.92
CA HIS A 10 -12.34 20.14 -9.27
C HIS A 10 -13.28 20.17 -8.07
N SER A 11 -13.88 21.30 -7.79
CA SER A 11 -14.82 21.45 -6.68
C SER A 11 -16.12 22.06 -7.14
N GLU A 12 -17.25 21.48 -6.68
CA GLU A 12 -18.62 22.00 -6.88
C GLU A 12 -19.24 22.25 -5.50
N ASP A 13 -19.93 23.38 -5.33
CA ASP A 13 -20.56 23.77 -4.06
C ASP A 13 -19.63 23.65 -2.84
N GLY A 14 -18.33 23.92 -3.07
CA GLY A 14 -17.31 23.86 -2.03
C GLY A 14 -16.90 22.44 -1.61
N LYS A 15 -17.29 21.40 -2.34
CA LYS A 15 -16.86 20.02 -2.15
C LYS A 15 -15.94 19.62 -3.31
N LEU A 16 -14.86 18.92 -2.98
CA LEU A 16 -13.99 18.31 -3.99
C LEU A 16 -14.73 17.15 -4.63
N VAL A 17 -15.02 17.23 -5.93
CA VAL A 17 -15.76 16.21 -6.69
C VAL A 17 -14.86 15.40 -7.60
N ASP A 18 -13.73 15.98 -8.03
CA ASP A 18 -12.79 15.30 -8.92
C ASP A 18 -11.36 15.75 -8.71
N ARG A 19 -10.41 14.86 -9.06
CA ARG A 19 -8.97 15.13 -9.01
C ARG A 19 -8.27 14.36 -10.11
N ASP A 20 -7.53 15.08 -10.95
CA ASP A 20 -6.73 14.52 -12.03
C ASP A 20 -5.28 14.95 -11.92
N ARG A 21 -4.43 14.23 -12.61
CA ARG A 21 -3.03 14.57 -12.79
C ARG A 21 -2.66 14.44 -14.25
N HIS A 22 -1.95 15.41 -14.75
CA HIS A 22 -1.51 15.48 -16.14
C HIS A 22 -0.02 15.70 -16.18
N THR A 23 0.67 14.96 -17.04
CA THR A 23 2.08 15.12 -17.29
C THR A 23 2.24 15.75 -18.69
N LEU A 24 2.94 16.88 -18.75
CA LEU A 24 3.25 17.57 -19.99
C LEU A 24 4.75 17.47 -20.28
N ASP A 25 5.10 17.38 -21.54
CA ASP A 25 6.49 17.60 -21.96
C ASP A 25 6.82 19.08 -21.79
N ALA A 26 7.85 19.38 -21.03
CA ALA A 26 8.29 20.73 -20.76
C ALA A 26 9.83 20.80 -20.86
N PRO A 27 10.41 21.93 -21.30
CA PRO A 27 11.85 22.15 -21.19
C PRO A 27 12.31 22.09 -19.73
N GLU A 28 13.54 21.66 -19.50
CA GLU A 28 14.13 21.67 -18.15
C GLU A 28 14.22 23.12 -17.63
N GLY A 29 13.68 23.34 -16.42
CA GLY A 29 13.65 24.67 -15.80
C GLY A 29 12.54 25.58 -16.33
N GLU A 30 11.56 25.07 -17.08
CA GLU A 30 10.40 25.86 -17.50
C GLU A 30 9.64 26.42 -16.29
N ARG A 31 9.16 27.66 -16.40
CA ARG A 31 8.43 28.33 -15.30
C ARG A 31 7.05 27.73 -15.11
N ALA A 32 6.59 27.69 -13.87
CA ALA A 32 5.29 27.14 -13.50
C ALA A 32 4.14 27.84 -14.25
N GLY A 33 4.21 29.16 -14.43
CA GLY A 33 3.22 29.91 -15.20
C GLY A 33 3.10 29.48 -16.67
N ALA A 34 4.23 29.21 -17.34
CA ALA A 34 4.23 28.72 -18.73
C ALA A 34 3.65 27.29 -18.83
N VAL A 35 3.99 26.41 -17.88
CA VAL A 35 3.43 25.07 -17.80
C VAL A 35 1.90 25.14 -17.58
N LEU A 36 1.45 26.01 -16.68
CA LEU A 36 0.02 26.20 -16.40
C LEU A 36 -0.73 26.78 -17.60
N ALA A 37 -0.16 27.74 -18.33
CA ALA A 37 -0.73 28.26 -19.56
C ALA A 37 -0.92 27.15 -20.61
N ALA A 38 0.13 26.36 -20.87
CA ALA A 38 0.05 25.22 -21.79
C ALA A 38 -0.99 24.17 -21.34
N PHE A 39 -1.05 23.87 -20.04
CA PHE A 39 -2.03 22.93 -19.49
C PHE A 39 -3.46 23.44 -19.69
N VAL A 40 -3.76 24.68 -19.30
CA VAL A 40 -5.09 25.27 -19.39
C VAL A 40 -5.57 25.26 -20.84
N THR A 41 -4.72 25.66 -21.78
CA THR A 41 -5.05 25.66 -23.20
C THR A 41 -5.37 24.25 -23.71
N GLN A 42 -4.51 23.27 -23.44
CA GLN A 42 -4.71 21.89 -23.91
C GLN A 42 -5.89 21.20 -23.25
N TYR A 43 -6.07 21.40 -21.95
CA TYR A 43 -7.12 20.74 -21.20
C TYR A 43 -8.51 21.25 -21.53
N TYR A 44 -8.66 22.58 -21.66
CA TYR A 44 -9.97 23.23 -21.90
C TYR A 44 -10.23 23.54 -23.37
N ALA A 45 -9.33 23.17 -24.31
CA ALA A 45 -9.58 23.35 -25.74
C ALA A 45 -10.90 22.72 -26.23
N GLU A 46 -11.27 21.58 -25.64
CA GLU A 46 -12.47 20.80 -26.02
C GLU A 46 -13.39 20.55 -24.82
N ARG A 47 -13.25 21.31 -23.74
CA ARG A 47 -14.03 21.15 -22.49
C ARG A 47 -14.60 22.49 -22.05
N GLU A 48 -15.72 22.43 -21.36
CA GLU A 48 -16.30 23.62 -20.73
C GLU A 48 -15.35 24.16 -19.65
N LEU A 49 -15.21 25.48 -19.63
CA LEU A 49 -14.45 26.17 -18.59
C LEU A 49 -15.26 26.21 -17.29
N PRO A 50 -14.62 26.08 -16.13
CA PRO A 50 -15.28 26.25 -14.85
C PRO A 50 -15.54 27.74 -14.57
N ASP A 51 -16.43 28.04 -13.61
CA ASP A 51 -16.71 29.42 -13.18
C ASP A 51 -15.46 30.18 -12.67
N ALA A 52 -14.46 29.44 -12.18
CA ALA A 52 -13.20 30.00 -11.69
C ALA A 52 -12.03 29.03 -11.85
N VAL A 53 -10.88 29.56 -12.23
CA VAL A 53 -9.60 28.84 -12.27
C VAL A 53 -8.66 29.42 -11.23
N VAL A 54 -8.18 28.55 -10.31
CA VAL A 54 -7.27 28.94 -9.23
C VAL A 54 -5.96 28.17 -9.41
N CYS A 55 -4.86 28.88 -9.55
CA CYS A 55 -3.56 28.33 -9.91
C CYS A 55 -2.50 28.58 -8.83
N SER A 56 -1.41 27.79 -8.85
CA SER A 56 -0.23 28.04 -8.00
C SER A 56 0.54 29.28 -8.40
N ASP A 57 0.53 29.56 -9.69
CA ASP A 57 1.14 30.74 -10.31
C ASP A 57 0.19 31.29 -11.37
N HIS A 58 0.33 32.55 -11.77
CA HIS A 58 -0.38 33.07 -12.92
C HIS A 58 0.08 32.36 -14.19
N PRO A 59 -0.86 31.96 -15.08
CA PRO A 59 -0.51 31.51 -16.42
C PRO A 59 0.33 32.61 -17.13
N ASP A 60 1.53 32.24 -17.57
CA ASP A 60 2.48 33.21 -18.16
C ASP A 60 2.36 33.18 -19.68
N ASP A 61 1.16 33.54 -20.17
CA ASP A 61 0.86 33.65 -21.60
C ASP A 61 -0.29 34.67 -21.81
N PRO A 62 -0.02 35.82 -22.43
CA PRO A 62 -1.04 36.87 -22.64
C PRO A 62 -2.23 36.43 -23.50
N ASP A 63 -2.07 35.50 -24.44
CA ASP A 63 -3.14 35.02 -25.29
C ASP A 63 -4.08 34.10 -24.49
N VAL A 64 -3.54 33.32 -23.58
CA VAL A 64 -4.32 32.45 -22.65
C VAL A 64 -5.08 33.30 -21.64
N GLU A 65 -4.47 34.35 -21.10
CA GLU A 65 -5.13 35.28 -20.21
C GLU A 65 -6.30 36.00 -20.92
N ALA A 66 -6.07 36.52 -22.14
CA ALA A 66 -7.09 37.18 -22.93
C ALA A 66 -8.23 36.23 -23.32
N TRP A 67 -7.93 34.99 -23.64
CA TRP A 67 -8.95 33.98 -23.92
C TRP A 67 -9.82 33.70 -22.70
N LEU A 68 -9.23 33.43 -21.52
CA LEU A 68 -9.96 33.18 -20.29
C LEU A 68 -10.82 34.39 -19.87
N ASP A 69 -10.28 35.60 -19.98
CA ASP A 69 -11.01 36.85 -19.68
C ASP A 69 -12.20 37.04 -20.64
N GLY A 70 -12.01 36.71 -21.92
CA GLY A 70 -13.09 36.71 -22.92
C GLY A 70 -14.23 35.76 -22.62
N GLU A 71 -13.95 34.63 -21.94
CA GLU A 71 -14.94 33.66 -21.46
C GLU A 71 -15.47 34.01 -20.04
N GLY A 72 -15.03 35.12 -19.46
CA GLY A 72 -15.46 35.57 -18.13
C GLY A 72 -14.76 34.85 -16.98
N VAL A 73 -13.69 34.12 -17.22
CA VAL A 73 -12.92 33.33 -16.23
C VAL A 73 -11.56 33.96 -15.98
N ALA A 74 -11.44 34.72 -14.88
CA ALA A 74 -10.14 35.31 -14.50
C ALA A 74 -9.33 34.30 -13.66
N PRO A 75 -8.12 33.85 -14.14
CA PRO A 75 -7.26 32.99 -13.37
C PRO A 75 -6.70 33.74 -12.14
N ARG A 76 -6.68 33.07 -10.98
CA ARG A 76 -6.23 33.64 -9.72
C ARG A 76 -5.12 32.81 -9.09
N ALA A 77 -4.11 33.46 -8.54
CA ALA A 77 -3.06 32.84 -7.73
C ALA A 77 -3.16 33.36 -6.28
N PRO A 78 -3.99 32.71 -5.41
CA PRO A 78 -4.28 33.22 -4.09
C PRO A 78 -3.11 32.99 -3.14
N GLY A 79 -2.69 34.04 -2.42
CA GLY A 79 -1.66 33.97 -1.41
C GLY A 79 -2.14 33.52 -0.03
N ALA A 80 -3.47 33.50 0.23
CA ALA A 80 -4.02 33.13 1.53
C ALA A 80 -5.48 32.64 1.41
N GLY A 81 -5.99 32.00 2.47
CA GLY A 81 -7.37 31.56 2.59
C GLY A 81 -7.63 30.15 2.04
N ARG A 82 -8.91 29.83 1.85
CA ARG A 82 -9.36 28.48 1.45
C ARG A 82 -8.84 28.07 0.07
N GLU A 83 -8.83 28.98 -0.88
CA GLU A 83 -8.32 28.73 -2.24
C GLU A 83 -6.82 28.43 -2.20
N ALA A 84 -6.02 29.18 -1.44
CA ALA A 84 -4.60 28.89 -1.25
C ALA A 84 -4.37 27.49 -0.64
N THR A 85 -5.20 27.06 0.31
CA THR A 85 -5.13 25.71 0.88
C THR A 85 -5.39 24.63 -0.17
N LEU A 86 -6.33 24.84 -1.09
CA LEU A 86 -6.60 23.93 -2.20
C LEU A 86 -5.43 23.88 -3.20
N VAL A 87 -4.83 25.02 -3.51
CA VAL A 87 -3.65 25.10 -4.35
C VAL A 87 -2.47 24.37 -3.71
N ASP A 88 -2.23 24.57 -2.41
CA ASP A 88 -1.19 23.83 -1.67
C ASP A 88 -1.43 22.32 -1.70
N LEU A 89 -2.68 21.88 -1.61
CA LEU A 89 -3.04 20.47 -1.73
C LEU A 89 -2.73 19.94 -3.15
N ALA A 90 -3.07 20.68 -4.18
CA ALA A 90 -2.76 20.33 -5.56
C ALA A 90 -1.24 20.24 -5.80
N LEU A 91 -0.47 21.22 -5.33
CA LEU A 91 1.00 21.22 -5.42
C LEU A 91 1.63 20.04 -4.68
N LYS A 92 1.15 19.72 -3.47
CA LYS A 92 1.60 18.53 -2.74
C LYS A 92 1.33 17.25 -3.52
N ASN A 93 0.18 17.15 -4.17
CA ASN A 93 -0.18 16.01 -5.01
C ASN A 93 0.72 15.89 -6.26
N ALA A 94 1.03 17.02 -6.93
CA ALA A 94 1.93 17.05 -8.07
C ALA A 94 3.35 16.61 -7.66
N ARG A 95 3.93 17.25 -6.64
CA ARG A 95 5.29 16.94 -6.14
C ARG A 95 5.43 15.51 -5.63
N ARG A 96 4.37 14.96 -5.03
CA ARG A 96 4.36 13.56 -4.57
C ARG A 96 4.45 12.61 -5.76
N ARG A 97 3.81 12.93 -6.87
CA ARG A 97 3.87 12.12 -8.09
C ARG A 97 5.26 12.14 -8.71
N ASP A 98 5.84 13.33 -8.91
CA ASP A 98 7.17 13.47 -9.49
C ASP A 98 8.21 12.66 -8.69
N ARG A 99 8.18 12.80 -7.35
CA ARG A 99 9.06 12.02 -6.48
C ARG A 99 8.91 10.50 -6.70
N ARG A 100 7.69 10.01 -6.86
CA ARG A 100 7.42 8.58 -7.04
C ARG A 100 7.83 8.07 -8.40
N ASP A 101 7.65 8.88 -9.43
CA ASP A 101 8.17 8.56 -10.75
C ASP A 101 9.71 8.48 -10.74
N ASP A 102 10.37 9.36 -9.98
CA ASP A 102 11.81 9.32 -9.78
C ASP A 102 12.25 8.10 -8.96
N GLU A 103 11.50 7.73 -7.90
CA GLU A 103 11.74 6.50 -7.13
C GLU A 103 11.64 5.25 -8.00
N GLY A 104 10.61 5.15 -8.85
CA GLY A 104 10.41 4.01 -9.76
C GLY A 104 11.51 3.91 -10.83
N ARG A 105 11.97 5.04 -11.38
CA ARG A 105 13.10 5.06 -12.33
C ARG A 105 14.41 4.68 -11.64
N ALA A 106 14.70 5.30 -10.50
CA ALA A 106 15.90 4.99 -9.74
C ALA A 106 15.94 3.51 -9.32
N LEU A 107 14.80 2.89 -9.02
CA LEU A 107 14.72 1.48 -8.69
C LEU A 107 15.00 0.59 -9.92
N ALA A 108 14.42 0.92 -11.08
CA ALA A 108 14.68 0.20 -12.32
C ALA A 108 16.18 0.25 -12.69
N ASP A 109 16.78 1.42 -12.59
CA ASP A 109 18.22 1.64 -12.87
C ASP A 109 19.11 0.88 -11.86
N ALA A 110 18.83 1.01 -10.56
CA ALA A 110 19.61 0.40 -9.49
C ALA A 110 19.61 -1.14 -9.55
N LEU A 111 18.49 -1.73 -9.98
CA LEU A 111 18.32 -3.18 -10.14
C LEU A 111 18.61 -3.66 -11.58
N SER A 112 18.92 -2.74 -12.51
CA SER A 112 19.13 -3.05 -13.94
C SER A 112 17.96 -3.83 -14.55
N LEU A 113 16.73 -3.41 -14.26
CA LEU A 113 15.52 -4.02 -14.80
C LEU A 113 15.29 -3.61 -16.26
N ASP A 114 14.66 -4.49 -17.03
CA ASP A 114 14.32 -4.22 -18.44
C ASP A 114 13.02 -3.41 -18.57
N CYS A 115 12.93 -2.32 -17.80
CA CYS A 115 11.83 -1.36 -17.86
C CYS A 115 12.35 0.06 -17.60
N ALA A 116 11.70 1.07 -18.19
CA ALA A 116 12.12 2.47 -18.03
C ALA A 116 11.86 3.00 -16.59
N ARG A 117 10.91 2.40 -15.90
CA ARG A 117 10.60 2.62 -14.48
C ARG A 117 9.80 1.43 -13.95
N VAL A 118 9.88 1.20 -12.66
CA VAL A 118 9.02 0.26 -11.94
C VAL A 118 7.68 0.95 -11.67
N GLU A 119 6.63 0.51 -12.35
CA GLU A 119 5.27 1.02 -12.18
C GLU A 119 4.47 0.20 -11.18
N ARG A 120 4.62 -1.14 -11.24
CA ARG A 120 3.88 -2.07 -10.41
C ARG A 120 4.81 -2.93 -9.58
N VAL A 121 4.64 -2.87 -8.24
CA VAL A 121 5.34 -3.71 -7.29
C VAL A 121 4.33 -4.54 -6.50
N GLU A 122 4.55 -5.85 -6.38
CA GLU A 122 3.81 -6.69 -5.45
C GLU A 122 4.70 -7.08 -4.27
N GLY A 123 4.24 -6.82 -3.04
CA GLY A 123 4.98 -7.08 -1.79
C GLY A 123 4.38 -8.26 -1.03
N PHE A 124 5.24 -9.17 -0.59
CA PHE A 124 4.87 -10.41 0.09
C PHE A 124 5.44 -10.46 1.50
N ASP A 125 4.59 -10.74 2.48
CA ASP A 125 4.97 -11.02 3.88
C ASP A 125 4.27 -12.27 4.37
N VAL A 126 4.94 -13.04 5.22
CA VAL A 126 4.38 -14.18 5.94
C VAL A 126 4.38 -13.87 7.42
N SER A 127 3.21 -13.93 8.03
CA SER A 127 3.00 -13.57 9.42
C SER A 127 2.23 -14.68 10.16
N HIS A 128 2.59 -14.94 11.41
CA HIS A 128 2.01 -15.97 12.25
C HIS A 128 1.01 -15.40 13.26
N ALA A 129 -0.19 -15.97 13.31
CA ALA A 129 -1.22 -15.62 14.30
C ALA A 129 -1.15 -16.56 15.49
N GLY A 130 -0.51 -16.13 16.59
CA GLY A 130 -0.68 -16.75 17.92
C GLY A 130 -0.47 -18.26 18.01
N GLY A 131 0.36 -18.86 17.15
CA GLY A 131 0.89 -20.22 17.29
C GLY A 131 0.28 -21.31 16.40
N LYS A 132 -0.71 -21.06 15.54
CA LYS A 132 -1.30 -22.13 14.72
C LYS A 132 -1.75 -21.76 13.28
N ALA A 133 -1.75 -20.52 12.88
CA ALA A 133 -2.13 -20.16 11.51
C ALA A 133 -1.17 -19.16 10.90
N ALA A 134 -0.48 -19.53 9.85
CA ALA A 134 0.29 -18.63 9.04
C ALA A 134 -0.60 -17.97 7.97
N VAL A 135 -0.39 -16.69 7.76
CA VAL A 135 -1.10 -15.92 6.73
C VAL A 135 -0.08 -15.21 5.84
N GLY A 136 -0.19 -15.45 4.55
CA GLY A 136 0.52 -14.68 3.56
C GLY A 136 -0.25 -13.46 3.14
N SER A 137 0.40 -12.32 3.09
CA SER A 137 -0.10 -11.08 2.50
C SER A 137 0.55 -10.83 1.15
N ASP A 138 -0.23 -10.33 0.21
CA ASP A 138 0.18 -9.90 -1.12
C ASP A 138 -0.42 -8.50 -1.31
N VAL A 139 0.40 -7.48 -1.23
CA VAL A 139 0.02 -6.08 -1.43
C VAL A 139 0.54 -5.58 -2.77
N THR A 140 -0.19 -4.67 -3.37
CA THR A 140 0.15 -4.11 -4.67
C THR A 140 0.33 -2.61 -4.56
N PHE A 141 1.40 -2.11 -5.15
CA PHE A 141 1.63 -0.69 -5.38
C PHE A 141 1.64 -0.41 -6.87
N VAL A 142 0.97 0.66 -7.26
CA VAL A 142 0.97 1.16 -8.64
C VAL A 142 1.42 2.61 -8.60
N ASP A 143 2.44 2.94 -9.40
CA ASP A 143 3.03 4.27 -9.43
C ASP A 143 3.46 4.77 -8.03
N GLY A 144 3.98 3.86 -7.20
CA GLY A 144 4.43 4.15 -5.84
C GLY A 144 3.32 4.39 -4.81
N ASP A 145 2.03 4.21 -5.18
CA ASP A 145 0.86 4.31 -4.30
C ASP A 145 0.23 2.92 -4.06
N PRO A 146 -0.29 2.65 -2.84
CA PRO A 146 -0.96 1.40 -2.54
C PRO A 146 -2.29 1.25 -3.31
N GLU A 147 -2.41 0.17 -4.11
CA GLU A 147 -3.63 -0.22 -4.82
C GLU A 147 -4.39 -1.28 -4.01
N LYS A 148 -5.15 -0.81 -3.02
CA LYS A 148 -5.80 -1.68 -2.02
C LYS A 148 -6.82 -2.66 -2.60
N ALA A 149 -7.44 -2.36 -3.75
CA ALA A 149 -8.36 -3.25 -4.42
C ALA A 149 -7.67 -4.53 -4.93
N ALA A 150 -6.37 -4.43 -5.20
CA ALA A 150 -5.53 -5.52 -5.67
C ALA A 150 -4.91 -6.38 -4.54
N TYR A 151 -5.08 -6.00 -3.27
CA TYR A 151 -4.51 -6.75 -2.14
C TYR A 151 -5.16 -8.11 -2.00
N ARG A 152 -4.35 -9.11 -1.68
CA ARG A 152 -4.81 -10.48 -1.43
C ARG A 152 -4.21 -11.04 -0.14
N ARG A 153 -4.92 -11.98 0.45
CA ARG A 153 -4.44 -12.80 1.57
C ARG A 153 -4.59 -14.27 1.23
N LYS A 154 -3.64 -15.05 1.70
CA LYS A 154 -3.69 -16.50 1.57
C LYS A 154 -3.49 -17.12 2.94
N LYS A 155 -4.42 -17.96 3.38
CA LYS A 155 -4.18 -18.84 4.52
C LYS A 155 -3.13 -19.87 4.11
N LEU A 156 -2.10 -20.00 4.93
CA LEU A 156 -0.99 -20.93 4.74
C LEU A 156 -1.11 -22.08 5.73
N ASP A 157 -0.41 -23.16 5.46
CA ASP A 157 -0.40 -24.31 6.35
C ASP A 157 0.41 -24.01 7.63
N ASP A 158 0.08 -24.71 8.72
CA ASP A 158 0.59 -24.44 10.08
C ASP A 158 2.02 -24.94 10.33
N GLU A 159 2.81 -25.11 9.30
CA GLU A 159 4.21 -25.47 9.47
C GLU A 159 5.01 -24.25 9.93
N ASN A 160 5.80 -24.40 11.01
CA ASN A 160 6.76 -23.39 11.47
C ASN A 160 7.96 -23.26 10.51
N ASP A 161 7.68 -23.26 9.20
CA ASP A 161 8.65 -23.13 8.13
C ASP A 161 8.32 -21.90 7.28
N ASP A 162 8.95 -20.78 7.62
CA ASP A 162 8.76 -19.50 6.91
C ASP A 162 9.15 -19.60 5.44
N TYR A 163 10.08 -20.46 5.08
CA TYR A 163 10.48 -20.66 3.69
C TYR A 163 9.45 -21.47 2.91
N ALA A 164 8.89 -22.51 3.50
CA ALA A 164 7.80 -23.28 2.90
C ALA A 164 6.56 -22.40 2.70
N ASN A 165 6.23 -21.59 3.70
CA ASN A 165 5.11 -20.64 3.65
C ASN A 165 5.32 -19.56 2.59
N MET A 166 6.50 -18.97 2.48
CA MET A 166 6.83 -18.00 1.43
C MET A 166 6.75 -18.63 0.04
N ARG A 167 7.33 -19.83 -0.12
CA ARG A 167 7.22 -20.59 -1.37
C ARG A 167 5.75 -20.85 -1.76
N ALA A 168 4.92 -21.26 -0.82
CA ALA A 168 3.51 -21.55 -1.06
C ALA A 168 2.71 -20.28 -1.41
N LEU A 169 3.04 -19.13 -0.82
CA LEU A 169 2.42 -17.85 -1.10
C LEU A 169 2.75 -17.37 -2.52
N VAL A 170 4.04 -17.29 -2.85
CA VAL A 170 4.52 -16.85 -4.17
C VAL A 170 4.05 -17.81 -5.26
N ARG A 171 4.11 -19.13 -5.01
CA ARG A 171 3.59 -20.14 -5.95
C ARG A 171 2.11 -19.96 -6.23
N TRP A 172 1.31 -19.70 -5.22
CA TRP A 172 -0.13 -19.45 -5.38
C TRP A 172 -0.41 -18.25 -6.31
N ARG A 173 0.36 -17.16 -6.18
CA ARG A 173 0.21 -15.99 -7.05
C ARG A 173 0.68 -16.30 -8.48
N ALA A 174 1.85 -16.95 -8.62
CA ALA A 174 2.43 -17.33 -9.89
C ALA A 174 1.53 -18.27 -10.69
N ASP A 175 1.02 -19.34 -10.08
CA ASP A 175 0.11 -20.30 -10.73
C ASP A 175 -1.18 -19.63 -11.22
N ARG A 176 -1.67 -18.62 -10.53
CA ARG A 176 -2.86 -17.87 -10.94
C ARG A 176 -2.57 -16.94 -12.11
N ALA A 177 -1.40 -16.29 -12.14
CA ALA A 177 -0.95 -15.45 -13.23
C ALA A 177 -0.79 -16.27 -14.52
N VAL A 178 0.02 -17.32 -14.46
CA VAL A 178 0.30 -18.19 -15.63
C VAL A 178 -0.97 -18.86 -16.15
N ALA A 179 -1.90 -19.23 -15.29
CA ALA A 179 -3.17 -19.83 -15.68
C ALA A 179 -4.23 -18.81 -16.16
N GLY A 180 -3.93 -17.50 -16.18
CA GLY A 180 -4.89 -16.46 -16.52
C GLY A 180 -6.09 -16.38 -15.56
N ARG A 181 -5.91 -16.80 -14.29
CA ARG A 181 -6.93 -16.78 -13.24
C ARG A 181 -6.79 -15.61 -12.27
N ASP A 182 -5.84 -14.75 -12.51
CA ASP A 182 -5.67 -13.48 -11.83
C ASP A 182 -5.88 -12.36 -12.85
N ASP A 183 -6.76 -11.44 -12.54
CA ASP A 183 -7.10 -10.29 -13.38
C ASP A 183 -6.10 -9.14 -13.25
N ARG A 184 -5.17 -9.23 -12.29
CA ARG A 184 -4.11 -8.25 -12.11
C ARG A 184 -3.04 -8.41 -13.19
N PRO A 185 -2.53 -7.31 -13.73
CA PRO A 185 -1.34 -7.37 -14.60
C PRO A 185 -0.14 -7.98 -13.86
N ASP A 186 0.81 -8.51 -14.61
CA ASP A 186 2.09 -8.91 -14.04
C ASP A 186 2.84 -7.70 -13.48
N PRO A 187 3.47 -7.82 -12.30
CA PRO A 187 4.26 -6.74 -11.74
C PRO A 187 5.64 -6.62 -12.40
N ASP A 188 6.21 -5.42 -12.37
CA ASP A 188 7.59 -5.18 -12.80
C ASP A 188 8.59 -5.74 -11.79
N LEU A 189 8.16 -5.88 -10.52
CA LEU A 189 9.01 -6.35 -9.43
C LEU A 189 8.18 -7.02 -8.32
N LEU A 190 8.66 -8.14 -7.83
CA LEU A 190 8.22 -8.73 -6.56
C LEU A 190 9.17 -8.35 -5.44
N LEU A 191 8.62 -7.93 -4.31
CA LEU A 191 9.36 -7.66 -3.07
C LEU A 191 8.98 -8.69 -2.00
N ILE A 192 9.98 -9.35 -1.46
CA ILE A 192 9.84 -10.30 -0.33
C ILE A 192 10.27 -9.60 0.96
N ASP A 193 9.41 -9.59 1.97
CA ASP A 193 9.78 -9.18 3.33
C ASP A 193 10.61 -10.29 3.97
N GLY A 194 11.93 -10.15 3.94
CA GLY A 194 12.84 -11.15 4.48
C GLY A 194 14.23 -11.12 3.89
N GLY A 195 15.01 -12.15 4.19
CA GLY A 195 16.39 -12.31 3.75
C GLY A 195 16.58 -13.30 2.60
N GLU A 196 17.83 -13.73 2.41
CA GLU A 196 18.26 -14.61 1.32
C GLU A 196 17.47 -15.92 1.24
N GLY A 197 17.15 -16.54 2.39
CA GLY A 197 16.42 -17.81 2.42
C GLY A 197 14.98 -17.68 1.90
N GLN A 198 14.27 -16.58 2.25
CA GLN A 198 12.93 -16.31 1.75
C GLN A 198 12.94 -15.91 0.27
N LEU A 199 13.97 -15.17 -0.17
CA LEU A 199 14.20 -14.90 -1.59
C LEU A 199 14.43 -16.20 -2.37
N GLY A 200 15.25 -17.11 -1.86
CA GLY A 200 15.48 -18.42 -2.46
C GLY A 200 14.18 -19.21 -2.64
N ALA A 201 13.35 -19.27 -1.59
CA ALA A 201 12.06 -19.93 -1.62
C ALA A 201 11.10 -19.32 -2.64
N ALA A 202 11.09 -17.99 -2.76
CA ALA A 202 10.28 -17.26 -3.76
C ALA A 202 10.76 -17.58 -5.19
N ARG A 203 12.06 -17.57 -5.45
CA ARG A 203 12.64 -17.90 -6.76
C ARG A 203 12.33 -19.34 -7.19
N ASP A 204 12.42 -20.30 -6.27
CA ASP A 204 12.04 -21.69 -6.54
C ASP A 204 10.56 -21.78 -6.97
N ALA A 205 9.69 -21.01 -6.32
CA ALA A 205 8.27 -20.96 -6.63
C ALA A 205 8.02 -20.38 -8.03
N LEU A 206 8.69 -19.28 -8.38
CA LEU A 206 8.60 -18.63 -9.70
C LEU A 206 9.06 -19.57 -10.80
N ALA A 207 10.26 -20.19 -10.64
CA ALA A 207 10.83 -21.12 -11.59
C ALA A 207 9.92 -22.35 -11.80
N ALA A 208 9.37 -22.91 -10.72
CA ALA A 208 8.46 -24.04 -10.78
C ALA A 208 7.12 -23.71 -11.43
N ALA A 209 6.66 -22.45 -11.39
CA ALA A 209 5.46 -21.98 -12.06
C ALA A 209 5.71 -21.59 -13.53
N GLY A 210 6.95 -21.32 -13.92
CA GLY A 210 7.31 -20.76 -15.21
C GLY A 210 6.86 -19.29 -15.34
N TRP A 211 6.87 -18.52 -14.21
CA TRP A 211 6.53 -17.11 -14.19
C TRP A 211 7.80 -16.28 -14.07
N ASP A 212 8.13 -15.58 -15.16
CA ASP A 212 9.38 -14.82 -15.27
C ASP A 212 9.13 -13.35 -14.85
N VAL A 213 9.26 -13.10 -13.55
CA VAL A 213 9.13 -11.76 -12.95
C VAL A 213 10.33 -11.51 -12.04
N PRO A 214 10.96 -10.32 -12.12
CA PRO A 214 12.05 -9.94 -11.24
C PRO A 214 11.62 -10.01 -9.77
N VAL A 215 12.50 -10.53 -8.89
CA VAL A 215 12.24 -10.64 -7.46
C VAL A 215 13.45 -10.24 -6.63
N VAL A 216 13.19 -9.46 -5.59
CA VAL A 216 14.19 -9.06 -4.58
C VAL A 216 13.62 -9.26 -3.18
N ALA A 217 14.48 -9.28 -2.18
CA ALA A 217 14.07 -9.26 -0.79
C ALA A 217 14.65 -8.04 -0.06
N LEU A 218 13.94 -7.57 0.96
CA LEU A 218 14.40 -6.52 1.87
C LEU A 218 14.54 -7.09 3.28
N ALA A 219 15.78 -7.22 3.77
CA ALA A 219 16.08 -7.73 5.09
C ALA A 219 15.80 -6.69 6.18
N LYS A 220 15.12 -7.10 7.27
CA LYS A 220 14.57 -6.18 8.29
C LYS A 220 15.62 -5.44 9.12
N GLU A 221 16.69 -6.13 9.56
CA GLU A 221 17.59 -5.57 10.56
C GLU A 221 18.60 -4.57 9.98
N GLU A 222 19.05 -4.80 8.75
CA GLU A 222 20.10 -4.03 8.10
C GLU A 222 19.60 -3.25 6.87
N GLU A 223 18.30 -3.33 6.55
CA GLU A 223 17.70 -2.69 5.36
C GLU A 223 18.40 -3.09 4.04
N LEU A 224 19.03 -4.26 4.02
CA LEU A 224 19.79 -4.76 2.86
C LEU A 224 18.82 -5.27 1.79
N VAL A 225 19.06 -4.86 0.55
CA VAL A 225 18.34 -5.37 -0.61
C VAL A 225 19.07 -6.59 -1.17
N VAL A 226 18.46 -7.75 -1.02
CA VAL A 226 19.00 -9.02 -1.50
C VAL A 226 18.40 -9.32 -2.88
N THR A 227 19.27 -9.55 -3.86
CA THR A 227 18.89 -9.92 -5.22
C THR A 227 19.48 -11.27 -5.61
N PRO A 228 19.05 -11.87 -6.72
CA PRO A 228 19.65 -13.12 -7.22
C PRO A 228 21.15 -13.04 -7.51
N THR A 229 21.68 -11.83 -7.72
CA THR A 229 23.06 -11.61 -8.15
C THR A 229 23.95 -10.98 -7.07
N GLY A 230 23.37 -10.53 -5.95
CA GLY A 230 24.15 -9.91 -4.88
C GLY A 230 23.29 -9.19 -3.84
N VAL A 231 23.97 -8.59 -2.88
CA VAL A 231 23.36 -7.82 -1.79
C VAL A 231 23.79 -6.37 -1.95
N TYR A 232 22.84 -5.47 -1.81
CA TYR A 232 23.05 -4.02 -1.89
C TYR A 232 22.76 -3.38 -0.55
N ASP A 233 23.70 -2.56 -0.11
CA ASP A 233 23.58 -1.66 1.04
C ASP A 233 23.41 -0.25 0.47
N TRP A 234 22.17 0.20 0.33
CA TRP A 234 21.87 1.51 -0.22
C TRP A 234 21.79 2.56 0.90
N PRO A 235 22.16 3.82 0.61
CA PRO A 235 21.97 4.89 1.58
C PRO A 235 20.52 4.98 2.07
N GLU A 236 20.34 5.29 3.36
CA GLU A 236 19.00 5.39 3.96
C GLU A 236 18.09 6.41 3.28
N ASP A 237 18.67 7.45 2.67
CA ASP A 237 17.94 8.51 1.94
C ASP A 237 17.75 8.20 0.45
N ALA A 238 18.15 7.01 -0.01
CA ALA A 238 17.99 6.61 -1.40
C ALA A 238 16.50 6.50 -1.79
N PRO A 239 16.05 7.21 -2.84
CA PRO A 239 14.64 7.24 -3.23
C PRO A 239 14.08 5.85 -3.54
N HIS A 240 14.85 5.00 -4.19
CA HIS A 240 14.47 3.64 -4.56
C HIS A 240 14.34 2.71 -3.34
N LEU A 241 15.15 2.92 -2.29
CA LEU A 241 15.00 2.19 -1.03
C LEU A 241 13.69 2.56 -0.33
N HIS A 242 13.32 3.83 -0.31
CA HIS A 242 12.07 4.30 0.28
C HIS A 242 10.82 3.66 -0.35
N LEU A 243 10.85 3.38 -1.67
CA LEU A 243 9.74 2.67 -2.32
C LEU A 243 9.63 1.24 -1.77
N LEU A 244 10.73 0.51 -1.70
CA LEU A 244 10.75 -0.86 -1.16
C LEU A 244 10.32 -0.92 0.31
N GLN A 245 10.81 0.00 1.14
CA GLN A 245 10.41 0.12 2.55
C GLN A 245 8.90 0.31 2.68
N ARG A 246 8.29 1.23 1.90
CA ARG A 246 6.84 1.44 1.96
C ARG A 246 6.03 0.21 1.55
N VAL A 247 6.49 -0.52 0.53
CA VAL A 247 5.82 -1.76 0.09
C VAL A 247 5.92 -2.83 1.17
N ARG A 248 7.12 -3.04 1.75
CA ARG A 248 7.35 -3.97 2.86
C ARG A 248 6.47 -3.64 4.06
N ASP A 249 6.52 -2.39 4.52
CA ASP A 249 5.79 -1.95 5.71
C ASP A 249 4.27 -2.11 5.53
N GLU A 250 3.77 -1.89 4.32
CA GLU A 250 2.36 -2.10 4.00
C GLU A 250 2.00 -3.59 3.93
N ALA A 251 2.87 -4.46 3.39
CA ALA A 251 2.67 -5.91 3.39
C ALA A 251 2.58 -6.43 4.83
N HIS A 252 3.52 -6.02 5.68
CA HIS A 252 3.53 -6.35 7.09
C HIS A 252 2.29 -5.82 7.83
N ARG A 253 1.95 -4.54 7.63
CA ARG A 253 0.74 -3.94 8.22
C ARG A 253 -0.52 -4.69 7.83
N PHE A 254 -0.64 -5.08 6.56
CA PHE A 254 -1.81 -5.79 6.04
C PHE A 254 -1.92 -7.21 6.61
N ALA A 255 -0.80 -7.91 6.81
CA ALA A 255 -0.76 -9.20 7.48
C ALA A 255 -1.19 -9.08 8.96
N VAL A 256 -0.62 -8.13 9.71
CA VAL A 256 -0.95 -7.90 11.14
C VAL A 256 -2.40 -7.51 11.34
N GLN A 257 -2.98 -6.70 10.47
CA GLN A 257 -4.40 -6.30 10.56
C GLN A 257 -5.34 -7.50 10.48
N TYR A 258 -5.00 -8.53 9.71
CA TYR A 258 -5.81 -9.75 9.66
C TYR A 258 -5.84 -10.51 11.00
N HIS A 259 -4.73 -10.53 11.72
CA HIS A 259 -4.67 -11.14 13.04
C HIS A 259 -5.55 -10.39 14.06
N GLN A 260 -5.66 -9.07 13.93
CA GLN A 260 -6.57 -8.27 14.75
C GLN A 260 -8.03 -8.61 14.42
N THR A 261 -8.39 -8.69 13.13
CA THR A 261 -9.74 -9.07 12.70
C THR A 261 -10.13 -10.48 13.18
N LEU A 262 -9.21 -11.45 13.07
CA LEU A 262 -9.44 -12.79 13.62
C LEU A 262 -9.61 -12.79 15.14
N ARG A 263 -8.87 -11.94 15.86
CA ARG A 263 -9.05 -11.77 17.31
C ARG A 263 -10.39 -11.13 17.66
N ASP A 264 -10.85 -10.20 16.83
CA ASP A 264 -12.14 -9.52 17.01
C ASP A 264 -13.32 -10.46 16.68
N ASP A 265 -13.22 -11.30 15.63
CA ASP A 265 -14.19 -12.36 15.33
C ASP A 265 -14.25 -13.42 16.43
N VAL A 266 -13.09 -13.76 17.00
CA VAL A 266 -12.97 -14.63 18.17
C VAL A 266 -13.56 -13.96 19.42
N SER A 267 -13.58 -12.63 19.50
CA SER A 267 -14.21 -11.90 20.60
C SER A 267 -15.73 -12.07 20.62
N THR A 268 -16.38 -12.24 19.47
CA THR A 268 -17.83 -12.45 19.38
C THR A 268 -18.30 -13.75 20.07
N VAL A 269 -17.54 -14.83 19.93
CA VAL A 269 -17.92 -16.13 20.57
C VAL A 269 -17.82 -16.05 22.09
N LEU A 270 -16.83 -15.33 22.63
CA LEU A 270 -16.72 -15.11 24.08
C LEU A 270 -17.74 -14.08 24.61
N ASP A 271 -18.14 -13.12 23.76
CA ASP A 271 -19.16 -12.12 24.13
C ASP A 271 -20.56 -12.72 24.24
N ASP A 272 -20.83 -13.83 23.54
CA ASP A 272 -22.08 -14.57 23.62
C ASP A 272 -22.19 -15.44 24.91
N VAL A 273 -21.10 -15.51 25.69
CA VAL A 273 -21.10 -16.25 26.98
C VAL A 273 -21.59 -15.33 28.10
N PRO A 274 -22.72 -15.65 28.75
CA PRO A 274 -23.23 -14.85 29.87
C PRO A 274 -22.20 -14.69 30.97
N GLY A 275 -21.96 -13.46 31.40
CA GLY A 275 -20.99 -13.12 32.44
C GLY A 275 -19.58 -12.79 31.93
N ILE A 276 -19.35 -12.85 30.62
CA ILE A 276 -18.10 -12.39 29.99
C ILE A 276 -18.32 -10.99 29.44
N GLY A 277 -17.77 -10.00 30.10
CA GLY A 277 -17.69 -8.64 29.60
C GLY A 277 -16.37 -8.38 28.86
N PRO A 278 -16.22 -7.20 28.19
CA PRO A 278 -15.02 -6.85 27.38
C PRO A 278 -13.71 -7.00 28.16
N GLU A 279 -13.66 -6.64 29.42
CA GLU A 279 -12.45 -6.74 30.24
C GLU A 279 -12.10 -8.18 30.62
N THR A 280 -13.12 -9.01 30.98
CA THR A 280 -12.92 -10.43 31.30
C THR A 280 -12.44 -11.18 30.05
N ARG A 281 -13.06 -10.93 28.89
CA ARG A 281 -12.62 -11.45 27.60
C ARG A 281 -11.15 -11.12 27.32
N LYS A 282 -10.74 -9.86 27.48
CA LYS A 282 -9.37 -9.40 27.27
C LYS A 282 -8.37 -10.11 28.20
N ARG A 283 -8.77 -10.38 29.44
CA ARG A 283 -7.96 -11.14 30.43
C ARG A 283 -7.84 -12.61 30.04
N LEU A 284 -8.94 -13.24 29.61
CA LEU A 284 -8.95 -14.63 29.12
C LEU A 284 -8.01 -14.77 27.91
N LEU A 285 -8.15 -13.91 26.89
CA LEU A 285 -7.31 -13.94 25.70
C LEU A 285 -5.84 -13.61 26.01
N ARG A 286 -5.57 -12.73 26.96
CA ARG A 286 -4.19 -12.44 27.43
C ARG A 286 -3.57 -13.64 28.13
N ARG A 287 -4.35 -14.41 28.92
CA ARG A 287 -3.86 -15.55 29.69
C ARG A 287 -3.65 -16.79 28.84
N PHE A 288 -4.58 -17.07 27.93
CA PHE A 288 -4.60 -18.30 27.14
C PHE A 288 -4.15 -18.13 25.68
N GLY A 289 -4.08 -16.91 25.18
CA GLY A 289 -3.59 -16.59 23.85
C GLY A 289 -4.60 -16.75 22.71
N SER A 290 -5.55 -17.71 22.82
CA SER A 290 -6.60 -17.98 21.81
C SER A 290 -7.87 -18.53 22.45
N VAL A 291 -9.01 -18.50 21.75
CA VAL A 291 -10.27 -19.13 22.20
C VAL A 291 -10.17 -20.65 22.22
N GLU A 292 -9.43 -21.24 21.26
CA GLU A 292 -9.15 -22.68 21.32
C GLU A 292 -8.46 -23.06 22.61
N ASN A 293 -7.51 -22.28 23.07
CA ASN A 293 -6.84 -22.52 24.35
C ASN A 293 -7.78 -22.26 25.55
N VAL A 294 -8.67 -21.27 25.45
CA VAL A 294 -9.73 -21.06 26.46
C VAL A 294 -10.69 -22.25 26.50
N ARG A 295 -11.06 -22.78 25.31
CA ARG A 295 -11.90 -23.99 25.18
C ARG A 295 -11.22 -25.25 25.71
N ALA A 296 -9.90 -25.36 25.52
CA ALA A 296 -9.11 -26.50 25.99
C ALA A 296 -8.73 -26.41 27.48
N ALA A 297 -8.90 -25.24 28.11
CA ALA A 297 -8.53 -25.00 29.48
C ALA A 297 -9.49 -25.70 30.45
N SER A 298 -8.96 -26.24 31.57
CA SER A 298 -9.77 -26.76 32.62
C SER A 298 -10.54 -25.67 33.37
N ARG A 299 -11.64 -26.05 34.04
CA ARG A 299 -12.41 -25.11 34.86
C ARG A 299 -11.54 -24.40 35.90
N GLU A 300 -10.64 -25.12 36.54
CA GLU A 300 -9.72 -24.58 37.55
C GLU A 300 -8.77 -23.54 36.97
N GLU A 301 -8.27 -23.77 35.75
CA GLU A 301 -7.41 -22.79 35.04
C GLU A 301 -8.20 -21.54 34.67
N LEU A 302 -9.44 -21.67 34.21
CA LEU A 302 -10.30 -20.53 33.87
C LEU A 302 -10.62 -19.67 35.10
N GLU A 303 -10.83 -20.28 36.26
CA GLU A 303 -11.12 -19.59 37.55
C GLU A 303 -9.89 -18.79 38.06
N THR A 304 -8.67 -19.06 37.56
CA THR A 304 -7.48 -18.24 37.88
C THR A 304 -7.51 -16.83 37.24
N VAL A 305 -8.40 -16.62 36.27
CA VAL A 305 -8.51 -15.35 35.58
C VAL A 305 -9.41 -14.38 36.35
N GLU A 306 -8.90 -13.24 36.71
CA GLU A 306 -9.65 -12.21 37.42
C GLU A 306 -10.93 -11.82 36.69
N GLY A 307 -12.07 -11.93 37.33
CA GLY A 307 -13.40 -11.70 36.75
C GLY A 307 -14.09 -12.97 36.20
N VAL A 308 -13.46 -14.15 36.31
CA VAL A 308 -14.04 -15.43 35.98
C VAL A 308 -14.32 -16.19 37.31
N GLY A 309 -15.56 -16.20 37.70
CA GLY A 309 -15.99 -17.01 38.86
C GLY A 309 -16.45 -18.41 38.45
N GLU A 310 -16.74 -19.28 39.44
CA GLU A 310 -17.17 -20.67 39.25
C GLU A 310 -18.32 -20.83 38.24
N ALA A 311 -19.34 -19.97 38.31
CA ALA A 311 -20.49 -20.00 37.39
C ALA A 311 -20.07 -19.64 35.94
N THR A 312 -19.19 -18.65 35.78
CA THR A 312 -18.69 -18.20 34.46
C THR A 312 -17.77 -19.24 33.84
N ALA A 313 -16.88 -19.85 34.66
CA ALA A 313 -15.98 -20.91 34.19
C ALA A 313 -16.77 -22.15 33.73
N ARG A 314 -17.83 -22.52 34.43
CA ARG A 314 -18.73 -23.61 34.03
C ARG A 314 -19.42 -23.31 32.72
N THR A 315 -19.95 -22.10 32.57
CA THR A 315 -20.63 -21.66 31.33
C THR A 315 -19.66 -21.64 30.14
N LEU A 316 -18.40 -21.25 30.35
CA LEU A 316 -17.35 -21.30 29.32
C LEU A 316 -17.10 -22.73 28.82
N VAL A 317 -16.92 -23.69 29.75
CA VAL A 317 -16.71 -25.12 29.43
C VAL A 317 -17.90 -25.74 28.71
N GLU A 318 -19.15 -25.33 29.04
CA GLU A 318 -20.37 -25.87 28.44
C GLU A 318 -20.70 -25.28 27.05
N ARG A 319 -20.25 -24.06 26.75
CA ARG A 319 -20.64 -23.34 25.53
C ARG A 319 -19.55 -23.20 24.49
N LEU A 320 -18.29 -23.36 24.87
CA LEU A 320 -17.15 -23.35 23.95
C LEU A 320 -16.70 -24.77 23.59
#